data_beacab5a483fa27caedde0d457050a44
#
_entry.id   beacab5a483fa27caedde0d457050a44
#
_cell.length_a   1.000
_cell.length_b   1.000
_cell.length_c   1.000
_cell.angle_alpha   90.00
_cell.angle_beta   90.00
_cell.angle_gamma   90.00
#
_symmetry.space_group_name_H-M   'P 1'
#
loop_
_entity.id
_entity.type
_entity.pdbx_description
1 polymer ?
#
loop_
_entity_poly.entity_id
_entity_poly.type
_entity_poly.pdbx_seq_one_letter_code
_entity_poly.pdbx_strand_id
1 'polypeptide(L)'
;MKKMLFIYNPKAGKAQIRNKLADILDVFTKGDYEITVYPTQKSEDAMEKTRDRSKDYDIVVCSGGDGTLDEVVTGMIRSGFRTPIGYIPAGSTNDFGGSLGLPKNMVHAAETIVKGNDFACDVGSFNQDIFVYIAAFGLFTDVSYCLLYTSPSPRDRSVSR
;
A
#
# COMPACT_ATOMS: atom_id res chain seq x y z
N MET A 1 -7.18 22.82 -4.85
CA MET A 1 -5.98 22.03 -4.58
C MET A 1 -6.34 20.91 -3.63
N LYS A 2 -6.13 19.64 -4.01
CA LYS A 2 -6.43 18.47 -3.19
C LYS A 2 -5.31 18.25 -2.17
N LYS A 3 -5.65 17.76 -0.97
CA LYS A 3 -4.67 17.48 0.10
C LYS A 3 -4.20 16.04 0.03
N MET A 4 -2.89 15.84 0.01
CA MET A 4 -2.25 14.54 -0.02
C MET A 4 -1.39 14.31 1.23
N LEU A 5 -1.58 13.16 1.90
CA LEU A 5 -0.64 12.67 2.90
C LEU A 5 0.28 11.65 2.22
N PHE A 6 1.56 11.99 2.07
CA PHE A 6 2.56 11.10 1.49
C PHE A 6 3.45 10.49 2.58
N ILE A 7 3.20 9.23 2.90
CA ILE A 7 3.94 8.44 3.89
C ILE A 7 4.96 7.58 3.14
N TYR A 8 6.22 7.62 3.53
CA TYR A 8 7.22 6.76 2.92
C TYR A 8 8.17 6.14 3.93
N ASN A 9 8.61 4.91 3.64
CA ASN A 9 9.64 4.24 4.42
C ASN A 9 11.02 4.53 3.81
N PRO A 10 11.86 5.34 4.47
CA PRO A 10 13.17 5.74 3.93
C PRO A 10 14.18 4.60 3.84
N LYS A 11 13.87 3.44 4.46
CA LYS A 11 14.73 2.24 4.49
C LYS A 11 14.22 1.13 3.59
N ALA A 12 13.07 1.32 2.91
CA ALA A 12 12.49 0.27 2.06
C ALA A 12 13.43 -0.14 0.92
N GLY A 13 13.55 -1.43 0.70
CA GLY A 13 14.36 -2.01 -0.35
C GLY A 13 15.80 -1.50 -0.32
N LYS A 14 16.24 -0.90 -1.43
CA LYS A 14 17.57 -0.27 -1.57
C LYS A 14 17.58 1.21 -1.21
N ALA A 15 16.60 1.69 -0.44
CA ALA A 15 16.44 3.11 -0.06
C ALA A 15 16.40 4.09 -1.25
N GLN A 16 15.98 3.62 -2.42
CA GLN A 16 15.96 4.41 -3.67
C GLN A 16 14.99 5.58 -3.62
N ILE A 17 13.98 5.53 -2.74
CA ILE A 17 13.02 6.61 -2.55
C ILE A 17 13.70 7.95 -2.25
N ARG A 18 14.82 7.94 -1.53
CA ARG A 18 15.57 9.16 -1.21
C ARG A 18 16.05 9.91 -2.44
N ASN A 19 16.47 9.17 -3.48
CA ASN A 19 16.99 9.73 -4.73
C ASN A 19 15.87 10.16 -5.69
N LYS A 20 14.64 9.70 -5.46
CA LYS A 20 13.49 9.96 -6.31
C LYS A 20 12.43 10.86 -5.66
N LEU A 21 12.65 11.24 -4.42
CA LEU A 21 11.67 12.00 -3.64
C LEU A 21 11.32 13.33 -4.32
N ALA A 22 12.31 14.08 -4.77
CA ALA A 22 12.08 15.36 -5.42
C ALA A 22 11.27 15.22 -6.72
N ASP A 23 11.61 14.22 -7.55
CA ASP A 23 10.90 13.93 -8.81
C ASP A 23 9.42 13.55 -8.53
N ILE A 24 9.18 12.74 -7.49
CA ILE A 24 7.84 12.32 -7.09
C ILE A 24 7.02 13.51 -6.58
N LEU A 25 7.61 14.36 -5.75
CA LEU A 25 6.93 15.56 -5.23
C LEU A 25 6.59 16.54 -6.36
N ASP A 26 7.47 16.70 -7.36
CA ASP A 26 7.21 17.51 -8.53
C ASP A 26 5.99 17.01 -9.33
N VAL A 27 5.90 15.67 -9.53
CA VAL A 27 4.73 15.04 -10.17
C VAL A 27 3.43 15.34 -9.42
N PHE A 28 3.43 15.19 -8.10
CA PHE A 28 2.24 15.44 -7.28
C PHE A 28 1.85 16.91 -7.25
N THR A 29 2.85 17.81 -7.17
CA THR A 29 2.62 19.25 -7.21
C THR A 29 2.01 19.68 -8.56
N LYS A 30 2.53 19.15 -9.69
CA LYS A 30 1.94 19.36 -11.02
C LYS A 30 0.54 18.76 -11.16
N GLY A 31 0.21 17.74 -10.36
CA GLY A 31 -1.11 17.16 -10.25
C GLY A 31 -2.10 17.95 -9.38
N ASP A 32 -1.76 19.17 -8.99
CA ASP A 32 -2.57 20.06 -8.14
C ASP A 32 -2.84 19.53 -6.71
N TYR A 33 -1.82 18.85 -6.13
CA TYR A 33 -1.85 18.40 -4.75
C TYR A 33 -1.05 19.29 -3.80
N GLU A 34 -1.63 19.61 -2.64
CA GLU A 34 -0.92 20.09 -1.45
C GLU A 34 -0.42 18.89 -0.65
N ILE A 35 0.90 18.75 -0.51
CA ILE A 35 1.52 17.51 -0.05
C ILE A 35 2.03 17.67 1.38
N THR A 36 1.56 16.84 2.30
CA THR A 36 2.20 16.64 3.61
C THR A 36 3.05 15.37 3.52
N VAL A 37 4.36 15.52 3.67
CA VAL A 37 5.33 14.42 3.56
C VAL A 37 5.67 13.88 4.94
N TYR A 38 5.61 12.55 5.11
CA TYR A 38 5.93 11.90 6.38
C TYR A 38 6.86 10.69 6.19
N PRO A 39 8.14 10.78 6.58
CA PRO A 39 9.05 9.64 6.64
C PRO A 39 8.79 8.80 7.90
N THR A 40 8.56 7.50 7.75
CA THR A 40 8.40 6.60 8.89
C THR A 40 9.70 6.45 9.66
N GLN A 41 9.61 6.35 10.98
CA GLN A 41 10.75 6.26 11.88
C GLN A 41 10.88 4.89 12.56
N LYS A 42 9.77 4.18 12.73
CA LYS A 42 9.66 2.89 13.43
C LYS A 42 8.62 2.00 12.76
N SER A 43 8.52 0.76 13.20
CA SER A 43 7.42 -0.15 12.85
C SER A 43 6.09 0.43 13.35
N GLU A 44 5.01 0.15 12.64
CA GLU A 44 3.64 0.62 12.88
C GLU A 44 3.43 2.14 12.73
N ASP A 45 4.46 2.89 12.42
CA ASP A 45 4.40 4.36 12.30
C ASP A 45 3.49 4.79 11.14
N ALA A 46 3.52 4.07 10.02
CA ALA A 46 2.62 4.33 8.90
C ALA A 46 1.17 4.03 9.26
N MET A 47 0.91 2.99 10.06
CA MET A 47 -0.43 2.66 10.55
C MET A 47 -0.97 3.75 11.48
N GLU A 48 -0.20 4.13 12.50
CA GLU A 48 -0.59 5.17 13.46
C GLU A 48 -0.88 6.49 12.73
N LYS A 49 0.02 6.89 11.82
CA LYS A 49 -0.12 8.14 11.06
C LYS A 49 -1.35 8.15 10.17
N THR A 50 -1.63 7.04 9.49
CA THR A 50 -2.81 6.91 8.63
C THR A 50 -4.09 6.92 9.45
N ARG A 51 -4.15 6.15 10.54
CA ARG A 51 -5.32 6.10 11.42
C ARG A 51 -5.70 7.50 11.93
N ASP A 52 -4.71 8.26 12.37
CA ASP A 52 -4.95 9.52 13.08
C ASP A 52 -5.23 10.69 12.11
N ARG A 53 -4.70 10.63 10.89
CA ARG A 53 -4.69 11.77 9.98
C ARG A 53 -5.42 11.58 8.66
N SER A 54 -5.76 10.36 8.25
CA SER A 54 -6.37 10.10 6.92
C SER A 54 -7.62 10.93 6.63
N LYS A 55 -8.41 11.24 7.64
CA LYS A 55 -9.64 12.07 7.52
C LYS A 55 -9.39 13.50 7.04
N ASP A 56 -8.18 14.01 7.20
CA ASP A 56 -7.82 15.40 6.88
C ASP A 56 -7.34 15.57 5.43
N TYR A 57 -7.30 14.46 4.66
CA TYR A 57 -6.73 14.41 3.31
C TYR A 57 -7.68 13.78 2.30
N ASP A 58 -7.55 14.19 1.05
CA ASP A 58 -8.31 13.63 -0.08
C ASP A 58 -7.72 12.31 -0.58
N ILE A 59 -6.43 12.08 -0.33
CA ILE A 59 -5.71 10.85 -0.66
C ILE A 59 -4.56 10.61 0.32
N VAL A 60 -4.32 9.34 0.66
CA VAL A 60 -3.11 8.90 1.35
C VAL A 60 -2.25 8.14 0.36
N VAL A 61 -1.02 8.57 0.14
CA VAL A 61 -0.05 7.85 -0.70
C VAL A 61 1.00 7.23 0.17
N CYS A 62 1.30 5.94 -0.05
CA CYS A 62 2.40 5.28 0.64
C CYS A 62 3.49 4.84 -0.35
N SER A 63 4.75 4.98 0.06
CA SER A 63 5.89 4.40 -0.64
C SER A 63 6.70 3.53 0.30
N GLY A 64 6.81 2.25 -0.07
CA GLY A 64 7.48 1.24 0.74
C GLY A 64 7.34 -0.15 0.13
N GLY A 65 7.65 -1.17 0.91
CA GLY A 65 7.32 -2.56 0.58
C GLY A 65 5.90 -2.93 1.00
N ASP A 66 5.57 -4.21 0.84
CA ASP A 66 4.24 -4.75 1.17
C ASP A 66 3.87 -4.52 2.65
N GLY A 67 4.84 -4.60 3.58
CA GLY A 67 4.61 -4.30 5.00
C GLY A 67 4.23 -2.85 5.27
N THR A 68 4.81 -1.87 4.55
CA THR A 68 4.41 -0.46 4.68
C THR A 68 2.99 -0.24 4.15
N LEU A 69 2.64 -0.92 3.07
CA LEU A 69 1.28 -0.89 2.52
C LEU A 69 0.27 -1.49 3.50
N ASP A 70 0.59 -2.64 4.09
CA ASP A 70 -0.24 -3.29 5.12
C ASP A 70 -0.50 -2.38 6.32
N GLU A 71 0.54 -1.69 6.81
CA GLU A 71 0.40 -0.70 7.88
C GLU A 71 -0.57 0.43 7.49
N VAL A 72 -0.44 0.99 6.28
CA VAL A 72 -1.32 2.07 5.81
C VAL A 72 -2.75 1.60 5.66
N VAL A 73 -2.98 0.43 5.08
CA VAL A 73 -4.33 -0.14 4.92
C VAL A 73 -4.95 -0.45 6.29
N THR A 74 -4.19 -1.05 7.20
CA THR A 74 -4.63 -1.31 8.58
C THR A 74 -5.02 -0.02 9.28
N GLY A 75 -4.20 1.02 9.18
CA GLY A 75 -4.49 2.34 9.72
C GLY A 75 -5.75 2.95 9.13
N MET A 76 -5.96 2.82 7.81
CA MET A 76 -7.16 3.30 7.13
C MET A 76 -8.42 2.62 7.64
N ILE A 77 -8.41 1.29 7.76
CA ILE A 77 -9.57 0.54 8.27
C ILE A 77 -9.86 0.89 9.73
N ARG A 78 -8.82 0.99 10.56
CA ARG A 78 -8.96 1.38 11.97
C ARG A 78 -9.41 2.83 12.16
N SER A 79 -9.19 3.70 11.18
CA SER A 79 -9.68 5.08 11.22
C SER A 79 -11.19 5.19 11.02
N GLY A 80 -11.82 4.19 10.41
CA GLY A 80 -13.23 4.21 10.01
C GLY A 80 -13.52 5.06 8.76
N PHE A 81 -12.51 5.69 8.17
CA PHE A 81 -12.62 6.47 6.94
C PHE A 81 -12.29 5.62 5.70
N ARG A 82 -12.65 6.12 4.51
CA ARG A 82 -12.39 5.46 3.22
C ARG A 82 -11.66 6.40 2.27
N THR A 83 -10.63 7.08 2.76
CA THR A 83 -9.77 7.89 1.92
C THR A 83 -9.02 6.99 0.93
N PRO A 84 -9.01 7.30 -0.38
CA PRO A 84 -8.25 6.53 -1.36
C PRO A 84 -6.78 6.37 -0.99
N ILE A 85 -6.21 5.21 -1.31
CA ILE A 85 -4.79 4.92 -1.07
C ILE A 85 -4.06 4.79 -2.41
N GLY A 86 -3.03 5.61 -2.61
CA GLY A 86 -2.04 5.45 -3.68
C GLY A 86 -0.85 4.64 -3.19
N TYR A 87 -0.30 3.76 -4.04
CA TYR A 87 0.86 2.96 -3.69
C TYR A 87 2.00 3.12 -4.68
N ILE A 88 3.20 3.46 -4.17
CA ILE A 88 4.47 3.49 -4.90
C ILE A 88 5.35 2.37 -4.39
N PRO A 89 5.49 1.25 -5.12
CA PRO A 89 6.32 0.13 -4.72
C PRO A 89 7.79 0.53 -4.58
N ALA A 90 8.36 0.35 -3.38
CA ALA A 90 9.75 0.71 -3.06
C ALA A 90 10.49 -0.39 -2.29
N GLY A 91 9.83 -1.48 -1.96
CA GLY A 91 10.43 -2.64 -1.32
C GLY A 91 11.23 -3.54 -2.26
N SER A 92 11.74 -4.64 -1.73
CA SER A 92 12.53 -5.60 -2.52
C SER A 92 11.67 -6.46 -3.43
N THR A 93 10.52 -6.93 -2.96
CA THR A 93 9.63 -7.87 -3.66
C THR A 93 8.44 -7.15 -4.28
N ASN A 94 7.66 -6.40 -3.48
CA ASN A 94 6.47 -5.66 -3.89
C ASN A 94 5.44 -6.55 -4.60
N ASP A 95 5.10 -7.68 -3.97
CA ASP A 95 4.22 -8.70 -4.56
C ASP A 95 2.85 -8.14 -4.89
N PHE A 96 2.27 -7.34 -3.99
CA PHE A 96 1.00 -6.69 -4.24
C PHE A 96 1.05 -5.75 -5.45
N GLY A 97 2.08 -4.89 -5.52
CA GLY A 97 2.29 -4.00 -6.65
C GLY A 97 2.47 -4.76 -7.97
N GLY A 98 3.18 -5.91 -7.91
CA GLY A 98 3.35 -6.80 -9.06
C GLY A 98 2.05 -7.42 -9.53
N SER A 99 1.19 -7.89 -8.62
CA SER A 99 -0.13 -8.48 -8.93
C SER A 99 -1.09 -7.50 -9.58
N LEU A 100 -0.98 -6.21 -9.26
CA LEU A 100 -1.77 -5.14 -9.85
C LEU A 100 -1.16 -4.54 -11.13
N GLY A 101 0.02 -5.01 -11.55
CA GLY A 101 0.73 -4.46 -12.70
C GLY A 101 1.21 -3.02 -12.50
N LEU A 102 1.45 -2.60 -11.26
CA LEU A 102 1.93 -1.25 -10.98
C LEU A 102 3.34 -1.02 -11.56
N PRO A 103 3.62 0.21 -12.03
CA PRO A 103 4.94 0.54 -12.55
C PRO A 103 6.03 0.31 -11.51
N LYS A 104 7.11 -0.36 -11.89
CA LYS A 104 8.30 -0.53 -11.03
C LYS A 104 9.09 0.77 -10.84
N ASN A 105 8.96 1.70 -11.79
CA ASN A 105 9.53 3.04 -11.69
C ASN A 105 8.65 3.89 -10.78
N MET A 106 9.23 4.42 -9.70
CA MET A 106 8.50 5.16 -8.67
C MET A 106 7.87 6.46 -9.20
N VAL A 107 8.51 7.13 -10.15
CA VAL A 107 8.00 8.36 -10.75
C VAL A 107 6.80 8.03 -11.63
N HIS A 108 6.87 6.97 -12.44
CA HIS A 108 5.73 6.51 -13.24
C HIS A 108 4.57 6.03 -12.36
N ALA A 109 4.85 5.41 -11.19
CA ALA A 109 3.82 5.05 -10.22
C ALA A 109 3.13 6.31 -9.67
N ALA A 110 3.88 7.36 -9.36
CA ALA A 110 3.33 8.66 -8.94
C ALA A 110 2.46 9.29 -10.04
N GLU A 111 2.89 9.26 -11.29
CA GLU A 111 2.10 9.73 -12.44
C GLU A 111 0.78 8.95 -12.58
N THR A 112 0.81 7.64 -12.35
CA THR A 112 -0.38 6.79 -12.39
C THR A 112 -1.38 7.19 -11.31
N ILE A 113 -0.91 7.49 -10.09
CA ILE A 113 -1.74 7.99 -8.99
C ILE A 113 -2.40 9.32 -9.35
N VAL A 114 -1.65 10.25 -9.95
CA VAL A 114 -2.19 11.56 -10.37
C VAL A 114 -3.26 11.41 -11.46
N LYS A 115 -3.12 10.43 -12.36
CA LYS A 115 -4.14 10.13 -13.40
C LYS A 115 -5.46 9.62 -12.82
N GLY A 116 -5.47 9.09 -11.60
CA GLY A 116 -6.67 8.80 -10.83
C GLY A 116 -7.53 7.67 -11.41
N ASN A 117 -6.99 6.47 -11.54
CA ASN A 117 -7.78 5.29 -11.84
C ASN A 117 -7.99 4.49 -10.55
N ASP A 118 -9.05 4.80 -9.81
CA ASP A 118 -9.39 4.09 -8.58
C ASP A 118 -9.99 2.72 -8.90
N PHE A 119 -9.60 1.70 -8.17
CA PHE A 119 -10.28 0.41 -8.17
C PHE A 119 -10.50 -0.10 -6.75
N ALA A 120 -11.60 -0.82 -6.55
CA ALA A 120 -11.89 -1.44 -5.27
C ALA A 120 -11.07 -2.72 -5.12
N CYS A 121 -10.37 -2.84 -4.00
CA CYS A 121 -9.59 -4.01 -3.65
C CYS A 121 -10.15 -4.64 -2.38
N ASP A 122 -10.32 -5.97 -2.39
CA ASP A 122 -10.70 -6.70 -1.19
C ASP A 122 -9.51 -6.79 -0.24
N VAL A 123 -9.81 -6.74 1.05
CA VAL A 123 -8.84 -6.82 2.13
C VAL A 123 -9.18 -8.02 3.00
N GLY A 124 -8.19 -8.86 3.27
CA GLY A 124 -8.35 -10.00 4.17
C GLY A 124 -8.24 -9.58 5.64
N SER A 125 -8.95 -10.30 6.51
CA SER A 125 -8.83 -10.16 7.97
C SER A 125 -8.71 -11.53 8.62
N PHE A 126 -7.76 -11.65 9.55
CA PHE A 126 -7.56 -12.85 10.36
C PHE A 126 -7.20 -12.45 11.79
N ASN A 127 -7.99 -12.90 12.78
CA ASN A 127 -7.80 -12.60 14.21
C ASN A 127 -7.56 -11.09 14.51
N GLN A 128 -8.33 -10.20 13.86
CA GLN A 128 -8.22 -8.73 13.94
C GLN A 128 -7.02 -8.13 13.21
N ASP A 129 -6.12 -8.93 12.67
CA ASP A 129 -5.08 -8.46 11.76
C ASP A 129 -5.61 -8.34 10.33
N ILE A 130 -5.15 -7.33 9.64
CA ILE A 130 -5.57 -7.00 8.29
C ILE A 130 -4.39 -7.23 7.36
N PHE A 131 -4.66 -7.78 6.20
CA PHE A 131 -3.63 -8.00 5.19
C PHE A 131 -4.20 -7.77 3.79
N VAL A 132 -3.38 -7.24 2.89
CA VAL A 132 -3.77 -6.92 1.50
C VAL A 132 -3.37 -8.00 0.50
N TYR A 133 -2.45 -8.88 0.85
CA TYR A 133 -1.92 -9.88 -0.09
C TYR A 133 -1.92 -11.30 0.47
N ILE A 134 -1.17 -11.57 1.54
CA ILE A 134 -0.98 -12.92 2.09
C ILE A 134 -1.07 -12.91 3.61
N ALA A 135 -1.84 -13.86 4.17
CA ALA A 135 -1.74 -14.30 5.55
C ALA A 135 -1.16 -15.72 5.57
N ALA A 136 -0.06 -15.94 6.29
CA ALA A 136 0.57 -17.23 6.41
C ALA A 136 0.81 -17.60 7.88
N PHE A 137 0.53 -18.86 8.23
CA PHE A 137 0.72 -19.39 9.58
C PHE A 137 1.07 -20.88 9.54
N GLY A 138 1.75 -21.36 10.56
CA GLY A 138 2.09 -22.78 10.73
C GLY A 138 3.47 -23.17 10.23
N LEU A 139 3.72 -24.48 10.09
CA LEU A 139 5.03 -25.06 9.87
C LEU A 139 5.68 -24.68 8.52
N PHE A 140 4.88 -24.30 7.55
CA PHE A 140 5.32 -24.00 6.18
C PHE A 140 5.22 -22.52 5.84
N THR A 141 5.34 -21.63 6.81
CA THR A 141 5.27 -20.18 6.55
C THR A 141 6.29 -19.68 5.54
N ASP A 142 7.47 -20.30 5.49
CA ASP A 142 8.55 -19.93 4.57
C ASP A 142 8.28 -20.34 3.10
N VAL A 143 7.34 -21.28 2.87
CA VAL A 143 6.91 -21.75 1.54
C VAL A 143 5.47 -21.38 1.21
N SER A 144 4.86 -20.52 1.97
CA SER A 144 3.44 -20.21 1.93
C SER A 144 2.96 -19.57 0.63
N TYR A 145 3.83 -18.94 -0.14
CA TYR A 145 3.48 -18.39 -1.44
C TYR A 145 2.80 -19.38 -2.39
N CYS A 146 3.20 -20.64 -2.36
CA CYS A 146 2.61 -21.69 -3.18
C CYS A 146 1.29 -22.22 -2.60
N LEU A 147 1.11 -22.20 -1.28
CA LEU A 147 -0.01 -22.86 -0.62
C LEU A 147 -1.29 -22.02 -0.59
N LEU A 148 -1.16 -20.70 -0.53
CA LEU A 148 -2.30 -19.80 -0.50
C LEU A 148 -3.03 -19.69 -1.84
N TYR A 149 -2.32 -19.90 -2.95
CA TYR A 149 -2.91 -19.93 -4.28
C TYR A 149 -3.72 -21.20 -4.56
N THR A 150 -3.56 -22.26 -3.77
CA THR A 150 -4.27 -23.53 -3.93
C THR A 150 -5.50 -23.66 -3.05
N SER A 151 -5.76 -22.70 -2.17
CA SER A 151 -7.00 -22.67 -1.38
C SER A 151 -8.17 -22.30 -2.29
N PRO A 152 -9.10 -23.21 -2.60
CA PRO A 152 -10.22 -22.88 -3.47
C PRO A 152 -11.07 -21.80 -2.78
N SER A 153 -11.39 -20.76 -3.53
CA SER A 153 -12.34 -19.73 -3.14
C SER A 153 -13.68 -20.39 -2.75
N PRO A 154 -14.47 -19.83 -1.84
CA PRO A 154 -15.82 -20.31 -1.58
C PRO A 154 -16.68 -20.48 -2.83
N ARG A 155 -16.40 -19.75 -3.91
CA ARG A 155 -17.03 -19.92 -5.22
C ARG A 155 -16.61 -21.21 -5.93
N ASP A 156 -15.39 -21.68 -5.73
CA ASP A 156 -14.87 -22.87 -6.41
C ASP A 156 -15.42 -24.17 -5.79
N ARG A 157 -15.95 -24.11 -4.57
CA ARG A 157 -16.62 -25.25 -3.91
C ARG A 157 -18.01 -25.57 -4.47
N SER A 158 -18.60 -24.66 -5.23
CA SER A 158 -19.95 -24.85 -5.80
C SER A 158 -19.96 -25.54 -7.16
N VAL A 159 -18.81 -25.86 -7.74
CA VAL A 159 -18.70 -26.46 -9.10
C VAL A 159 -18.33 -27.94 -9.09
N SER A 160 -18.05 -28.55 -7.93
CA SER A 160 -17.82 -29.99 -7.81
C SER A 160 -19.06 -30.70 -7.23
N ARG A 161 -20.06 -30.86 -8.10
CA ARG A 161 -21.11 -31.90 -7.98
C ARG A 161 -21.31 -32.55 -9.33
#